data_b13c93425835da5f47afde06d7c97cdf
#
_entry.id   b13c93425835da5f47afde06d7c97cdf
#
_cell.length_a   1.000
_cell.length_b   1.000
_cell.length_c   1.000
_cell.angle_alpha   90.00
_cell.angle_beta   90.00
_cell.angle_gamma   90.00
#
_symmetry.space_group_name_H-M   'P 1'
#
loop_
_entity.id
_entity.type
_entity.pdbx_description
1 polymer ?
#
loop_
_entity_poly.entity_id
_entity_poly.type
_entity_poly.pdbx_seq_one_letter_code
_entity_poly.pdbx_strand_id
1 'polypeptide(L)'
;MRLRFILCLPLVMLVGCQSVQTTQGGNVGVNRTQYMMGGLSAEEVNQMADEAYQETLAEAKKQGLLNTNAATVRRLNTIAAELIKEVPHFRADASSWDWEVNLIKDDQLNASCAPGGKILFYSGIIDRLELSDDEIAQIMGHEIAHALREHGREAISRAYVTQMGTQLAGALFGLGEAGNQAAQMAVQYGLTLPNSRSNESEADLIGLELAARAGYNPQAAVSLWQKMQTASQGEPPAFMSTHPSSAGRIQALQAAAPQVQPLYEAAK
;
A
#
# COMPACT_ATOMS: atom_id res chain seq x y z
N MET A 1 -17.51 -55.25 -31.46
CA MET A 1 -16.41 -54.39 -30.98
C MET A 1 -17.02 -53.05 -30.57
N ARG A 2 -17.22 -52.81 -29.24
CA ARG A 2 -17.86 -51.57 -28.74
C ARG A 2 -16.77 -50.57 -28.37
N LEU A 3 -16.61 -49.51 -29.14
CA LEU A 3 -15.68 -48.40 -28.91
C LEU A 3 -16.20 -47.55 -27.75
N ARG A 4 -15.53 -47.62 -26.59
CA ARG A 4 -15.82 -46.74 -25.43
C ARG A 4 -15.08 -45.43 -25.66
N PHE A 5 -15.81 -44.39 -26.02
CA PHE A 5 -15.33 -42.99 -25.96
C PHE A 5 -15.18 -42.61 -24.49
N ILE A 6 -13.93 -42.50 -24.02
CA ILE A 6 -13.61 -41.84 -22.75
C ILE A 6 -13.66 -40.36 -23.02
N LEU A 7 -14.72 -39.71 -22.54
CA LEU A 7 -14.86 -38.24 -22.53
C LEU A 7 -13.92 -37.68 -21.45
N CYS A 8 -12.70 -37.32 -21.82
CA CYS A 8 -11.83 -36.53 -20.95
C CYS A 8 -12.43 -35.11 -20.85
N LEU A 9 -13.20 -34.86 -19.79
CA LEU A 9 -13.61 -33.52 -19.42
C LEU A 9 -12.35 -32.76 -18.96
N PRO A 10 -11.93 -31.65 -19.60
CA PRO A 10 -10.84 -30.87 -19.05
C PRO A 10 -11.30 -30.30 -17.71
N LEU A 11 -10.56 -30.63 -16.66
CA LEU A 11 -10.70 -30.03 -15.34
C LEU A 11 -10.28 -28.56 -15.47
N VAL A 12 -11.22 -27.69 -15.81
CA VAL A 12 -11.03 -26.23 -15.75
C VAL A 12 -10.85 -25.90 -14.28
N MET A 13 -9.62 -25.73 -13.84
CA MET A 13 -9.31 -25.14 -12.56
C MET A 13 -9.91 -23.75 -12.57
N LEU A 14 -11.06 -23.57 -11.94
CA LEU A 14 -11.65 -22.27 -11.63
C LEU A 14 -10.69 -21.60 -10.65
N VAL A 15 -9.79 -20.77 -11.17
CA VAL A 15 -8.99 -19.82 -10.37
C VAL A 15 -9.97 -18.76 -9.88
N GLY A 16 -10.71 -19.09 -8.82
CA GLY A 16 -11.65 -18.18 -8.17
C GLY A 16 -10.91 -17.21 -7.25
N CYS A 17 -11.53 -16.06 -6.99
CA CYS A 17 -11.10 -15.19 -5.90
C CYS A 17 -11.35 -15.89 -4.55
N GLN A 18 -10.34 -15.88 -3.69
CA GLN A 18 -10.43 -16.36 -2.32
C GLN A 18 -10.70 -15.18 -1.39
N SER A 19 -11.54 -15.40 -0.39
CA SER A 19 -11.72 -14.45 0.71
C SER A 19 -10.51 -14.57 1.65
N VAL A 20 -9.88 -13.43 1.95
CA VAL A 20 -8.67 -13.37 2.77
C VAL A 20 -8.84 -12.31 3.86
N GLN A 21 -8.33 -12.61 5.04
CA GLN A 21 -8.18 -11.65 6.14
C GLN A 21 -6.68 -11.58 6.48
N THR A 22 -6.01 -10.53 6.04
CA THR A 22 -4.55 -10.40 6.15
C THR A 22 -4.10 -9.78 7.47
N THR A 23 -5.00 -9.05 8.16
CA THR A 23 -4.69 -8.38 9.43
C THR A 23 -5.80 -8.61 10.46
N GLN A 24 -5.44 -8.46 11.73
CA GLN A 24 -6.41 -8.23 12.80
C GLN A 24 -6.96 -6.80 12.71
N GLY A 25 -8.17 -6.58 13.23
CA GLY A 25 -8.89 -5.31 13.08
C GLY A 25 -8.36 -4.15 13.92
N GLY A 26 -7.53 -4.41 14.92
CA GLY A 26 -7.06 -3.38 15.86
C GLY A 26 -8.19 -2.75 16.68
N ASN A 27 -7.88 -1.70 17.44
CA ASN A 27 -8.86 -0.90 18.16
C ASN A 27 -9.74 -0.06 17.23
N VAL A 28 -9.21 0.28 16.05
CA VAL A 28 -9.93 1.01 14.99
C VAL A 28 -10.94 0.15 14.22
N GLY A 29 -10.97 -1.17 14.45
CA GLY A 29 -12.03 -2.07 13.99
C GLY A 29 -12.02 -2.37 12.48
N VAL A 30 -10.87 -2.38 11.81
CA VAL A 30 -10.75 -2.70 10.38
C VAL A 30 -10.93 -4.20 10.15
N ASN A 31 -12.10 -4.61 9.70
CA ASN A 31 -12.50 -6.02 9.54
C ASN A 31 -13.01 -6.38 8.14
N ARG A 32 -12.73 -5.57 7.11
CA ARG A 32 -13.17 -5.87 5.75
C ARG A 32 -12.50 -7.14 5.22
N THR A 33 -13.30 -8.07 4.72
CA THR A 33 -12.81 -9.21 3.96
C THR A 33 -12.29 -8.76 2.59
N GLN A 34 -11.09 -9.18 2.24
CA GLN A 34 -10.46 -8.93 0.96
C GLN A 34 -10.69 -10.12 0.03
N TYR A 35 -10.67 -9.87 -1.28
CA TYR A 35 -10.79 -10.91 -2.29
C TYR A 35 -9.55 -10.90 -3.19
N MET A 36 -8.79 -11.99 -3.14
CA MET A 36 -7.54 -12.14 -3.86
C MET A 36 -7.60 -13.36 -4.77
N MET A 37 -6.92 -13.29 -5.90
CA MET A 37 -6.85 -14.39 -6.85
C MET A 37 -6.04 -15.54 -6.25
N GLY A 38 -6.62 -16.76 -6.25
CA GLY A 38 -6.00 -17.94 -5.64
C GLY A 38 -4.71 -18.41 -6.30
N GLY A 39 -4.45 -17.97 -7.55
CA GLY A 39 -3.21 -18.29 -8.29
C GLY A 39 -2.11 -17.23 -8.15
N LEU A 40 -2.30 -16.17 -7.35
CA LEU A 40 -1.31 -15.13 -7.07
C LEU A 40 -0.96 -15.19 -5.58
N SER A 41 0.18 -15.74 -5.24
CA SER A 41 0.64 -15.85 -3.85
C SER A 41 1.20 -14.51 -3.32
N ALA A 42 1.22 -14.34 -1.99
CA ALA A 42 1.87 -13.21 -1.35
C ALA A 42 3.38 -13.19 -1.65
N GLU A 43 4.01 -14.38 -1.69
CA GLU A 43 5.44 -14.54 -1.97
C GLU A 43 5.81 -14.04 -3.38
N GLU A 44 5.03 -14.40 -4.40
CA GLU A 44 5.25 -13.92 -5.77
C GLU A 44 5.12 -12.39 -5.85
N VAL A 45 4.14 -11.80 -5.15
CA VAL A 45 3.99 -10.35 -5.11
C VAL A 45 5.14 -9.68 -4.37
N ASN A 46 5.60 -10.26 -3.26
CA ASN A 46 6.75 -9.76 -2.50
C ASN A 46 8.03 -9.78 -3.36
N GLN A 47 8.26 -10.87 -4.12
CA GLN A 47 9.43 -10.97 -5.00
C GLN A 47 9.38 -9.91 -6.10
N MET A 48 8.25 -9.76 -6.81
CA MET A 48 8.10 -8.73 -7.85
C MET A 48 8.30 -7.31 -7.28
N ALA A 49 7.80 -7.08 -6.08
CA ALA A 49 7.92 -5.79 -5.41
C ALA A 49 9.36 -5.50 -4.98
N ASP A 50 10.08 -6.51 -4.48
CA ASP A 50 11.49 -6.38 -4.12
C ASP A 50 12.36 -6.11 -5.36
N GLU A 51 12.15 -6.83 -6.45
CA GLU A 51 12.86 -6.60 -7.71
C GLU A 51 12.69 -5.13 -8.19
N ALA A 52 11.47 -4.62 -8.21
CA ALA A 52 11.19 -3.23 -8.59
C ALA A 52 11.80 -2.21 -7.62
N TYR A 53 11.79 -2.52 -6.32
CA TYR A 53 12.43 -1.70 -5.29
C TYR A 53 13.94 -1.63 -5.50
N GLN A 54 14.61 -2.77 -5.72
CA GLN A 54 16.05 -2.84 -5.94
C GLN A 54 16.48 -2.12 -7.23
N GLU A 55 15.69 -2.21 -8.30
CA GLU A 55 15.92 -1.43 -9.52
C GLU A 55 15.85 0.08 -9.25
N THR A 56 14.86 0.52 -8.48
CA THR A 56 14.70 1.93 -8.08
C THR A 56 15.90 2.42 -7.26
N LEU A 57 16.35 1.62 -6.29
CA LEU A 57 17.53 1.95 -5.48
C LEU A 57 18.81 1.98 -6.32
N ALA A 58 18.98 1.03 -7.24
CA ALA A 58 20.15 0.97 -8.11
C ALA A 58 20.24 2.22 -9.00
N GLU A 59 19.12 2.67 -9.58
CA GLU A 59 19.10 3.88 -10.39
C GLU A 59 19.36 5.14 -9.55
N ALA A 60 18.73 5.26 -8.38
CA ALA A 60 19.00 6.37 -7.46
C ALA A 60 20.48 6.41 -6.99
N LYS A 61 21.07 5.25 -6.73
CA LYS A 61 22.49 5.12 -6.37
C LYS A 61 23.41 5.54 -7.50
N LYS A 62 23.13 5.12 -8.74
CA LYS A 62 23.88 5.49 -9.95
C LYS A 62 23.88 7.00 -10.17
N GLN A 63 22.76 7.66 -9.85
CA GLN A 63 22.61 9.11 -9.94
C GLN A 63 23.19 9.86 -8.72
N GLY A 64 23.66 9.15 -7.68
CA GLY A 64 24.15 9.76 -6.44
C GLY A 64 23.06 10.40 -5.58
N LEU A 65 21.82 9.93 -5.70
CA LEU A 65 20.64 10.46 -5.02
C LEU A 65 20.18 9.61 -3.82
N LEU A 66 20.71 8.39 -3.68
CA LEU A 66 20.32 7.46 -2.61
C LEU A 66 20.96 7.82 -1.29
N ASN A 67 20.18 7.99 -0.23
CA ASN A 67 20.59 8.17 1.16
C ASN A 67 21.61 9.31 1.39
N THR A 68 21.51 10.38 0.62
CA THR A 68 22.49 11.49 0.64
C THR A 68 22.42 12.36 1.89
N ASN A 69 21.28 12.37 2.60
CA ASN A 69 21.09 13.09 3.86
C ASN A 69 21.06 12.10 5.05
N ALA A 70 22.23 11.85 5.64
CA ALA A 70 22.37 10.90 6.74
C ALA A 70 21.54 11.26 7.99
N ALA A 71 21.23 12.54 8.22
CA ALA A 71 20.38 12.96 9.34
C ALA A 71 18.94 12.54 9.12
N THR A 72 18.38 12.81 7.93
CA THR A 72 17.02 12.40 7.56
C THR A 72 16.89 10.89 7.50
N VAL A 73 17.90 10.18 6.96
CA VAL A 73 17.89 8.70 6.94
C VAL A 73 17.85 8.13 8.35
N ARG A 74 18.64 8.65 9.30
CA ARG A 74 18.58 8.21 10.70
C ARG A 74 17.22 8.49 11.32
N ARG A 75 16.64 9.68 11.07
CA ARG A 75 15.30 10.07 11.52
C ARG A 75 14.24 9.07 11.05
N LEU A 76 14.25 8.73 9.76
CA LEU A 76 13.33 7.75 9.17
C LEU A 76 13.51 6.35 9.78
N ASN A 77 14.75 5.91 9.96
CA ASN A 77 15.04 4.60 10.58
C ASN A 77 14.58 4.53 12.03
N THR A 78 14.70 5.62 12.80
CA THR A 78 14.20 5.67 14.18
C THR A 78 12.69 5.54 14.21
N ILE A 79 11.97 6.30 13.37
CA ILE A 79 10.52 6.23 13.26
C ILE A 79 10.07 4.82 12.82
N ALA A 80 10.72 4.27 11.80
CA ALA A 80 10.42 2.92 11.33
C ALA A 80 10.59 1.86 12.42
N ALA A 81 11.70 1.94 13.17
CA ALA A 81 11.97 0.98 14.24
C ALA A 81 10.89 0.98 15.32
N GLU A 82 10.33 2.15 15.68
CA GLU A 82 9.23 2.23 16.65
C GLU A 82 7.92 1.70 16.07
N LEU A 83 7.60 2.02 14.81
CA LEU A 83 6.39 1.51 14.13
C LEU A 83 6.44 -0.01 13.97
N ILE A 84 7.59 -0.56 13.57
CA ILE A 84 7.77 -2.01 13.30
C ILE A 84 7.57 -2.84 14.58
N LYS A 85 7.90 -2.33 15.76
CA LYS A 85 7.61 -3.01 17.03
C LYS A 85 6.11 -3.28 17.23
N GLU A 86 5.27 -2.44 16.67
CA GLU A 86 3.82 -2.48 16.86
C GLU A 86 3.08 -3.25 15.75
N VAL A 87 3.75 -3.62 14.63
CA VAL A 87 3.11 -4.36 13.52
C VAL A 87 2.53 -5.73 13.93
N PRO A 88 3.06 -6.46 14.95
CA PRO A 88 2.48 -7.73 15.39
C PRO A 88 1.04 -7.61 15.92
N HIS A 89 0.62 -6.43 16.37
CA HIS A 89 -0.77 -6.18 16.78
C HIS A 89 -1.77 -6.32 15.63
N PHE A 90 -1.30 -6.18 14.40
CA PHE A 90 -2.12 -6.30 13.20
C PHE A 90 -1.78 -7.57 12.41
N ARG A 91 -0.50 -7.91 12.30
CA ARG A 91 -0.02 -9.05 11.52
C ARG A 91 1.24 -9.64 12.14
N ALA A 92 1.10 -10.81 12.76
CA ALA A 92 2.18 -11.42 13.56
C ALA A 92 3.41 -11.81 12.72
N ASP A 93 3.22 -12.32 11.49
CA ASP A 93 4.32 -12.71 10.60
C ASP A 93 5.12 -11.51 10.06
N ALA A 94 4.54 -10.31 10.06
CA ALA A 94 5.22 -9.11 9.60
C ALA A 94 6.42 -8.70 10.48
N SER A 95 6.51 -9.19 11.72
CA SER A 95 7.71 -8.99 12.54
C SER A 95 8.98 -9.62 11.96
N SER A 96 8.82 -10.64 11.11
CA SER A 96 9.93 -11.36 10.46
C SER A 96 10.24 -10.86 9.04
N TRP A 97 9.54 -9.83 8.56
CA TRP A 97 9.82 -9.25 7.25
C TRP A 97 11.20 -8.59 7.23
N ASP A 98 11.80 -8.54 6.06
CA ASP A 98 13.10 -7.88 5.84
C ASP A 98 12.90 -6.36 5.66
N TRP A 99 12.63 -5.68 6.79
CA TRP A 99 12.36 -4.26 6.83
C TRP A 99 13.57 -3.43 6.42
N GLU A 100 13.37 -2.55 5.45
CA GLU A 100 14.39 -1.67 4.94
C GLU A 100 13.82 -0.27 4.72
N VAL A 101 14.61 0.77 5.03
CA VAL A 101 14.23 2.17 4.87
C VAL A 101 15.25 2.90 4.04
N ASN A 102 14.84 3.49 2.93
CA ASN A 102 15.69 4.30 2.08
C ASN A 102 15.08 5.67 1.79
N LEU A 103 15.94 6.64 1.51
CA LEU A 103 15.61 8.01 1.13
C LEU A 103 16.20 8.31 -0.25
N ILE A 104 15.37 8.73 -1.20
CA ILE A 104 15.83 9.28 -2.48
C ILE A 104 15.73 10.79 -2.42
N LYS A 105 16.82 11.47 -2.78
CA LYS A 105 16.83 12.93 -2.94
C LYS A 105 16.11 13.29 -4.24
N ASP A 106 14.86 13.69 -4.11
CA ASP A 106 13.99 14.10 -5.22
C ASP A 106 12.90 15.03 -4.65
N ASP A 107 12.46 16.00 -5.46
CA ASP A 107 11.48 17.02 -5.04
C ASP A 107 10.03 16.51 -5.05
N GLN A 108 9.78 15.29 -5.54
CA GLN A 108 8.43 14.74 -5.55
C GLN A 108 7.89 14.52 -4.13
N LEU A 109 6.61 14.81 -3.95
CA LEU A 109 5.90 14.54 -2.70
C LEU A 109 5.41 13.10 -2.74
N ASN A 110 6.28 12.14 -2.34
CA ASN A 110 5.95 10.73 -2.39
C ASN A 110 6.64 9.92 -1.29
N ALA A 111 5.99 8.82 -0.90
CA ALA A 111 6.51 7.76 -0.05
C ALA A 111 5.81 6.44 -0.41
N SER A 112 6.37 5.31 -0.04
CA SER A 112 5.76 4.00 -0.26
C SER A 112 6.31 2.96 0.70
N CYS A 113 5.54 1.87 0.91
CA CYS A 113 6.03 0.65 1.52
C CYS A 113 5.63 -0.54 0.63
N ALA A 114 6.61 -1.12 -0.05
CA ALA A 114 6.37 -2.31 -0.84
C ALA A 114 6.15 -3.54 0.06
N PRO A 115 5.41 -4.56 -0.43
CA PRO A 115 5.24 -5.82 0.26
C PRO A 115 6.58 -6.38 0.76
N GLY A 116 6.58 -7.02 1.94
CA GLY A 116 7.82 -7.48 2.57
C GLY A 116 8.58 -6.44 3.39
N GLY A 117 8.05 -5.20 3.50
CA GLY A 117 8.58 -4.18 4.41
C GLY A 117 9.63 -3.23 3.80
N LYS A 118 9.59 -3.00 2.49
CA LYS A 118 10.53 -2.11 1.78
C LYS A 118 10.00 -0.68 1.74
N ILE A 119 10.47 0.17 2.66
CA ILE A 119 10.01 1.55 2.83
C ILE A 119 10.90 2.50 2.03
N LEU A 120 10.28 3.37 1.24
CA LEU A 120 10.94 4.39 0.45
C LEU A 120 10.31 5.76 0.69
N PHE A 121 11.14 6.74 1.00
CA PHE A 121 10.75 8.14 1.07
C PHE A 121 11.49 8.95 0.01
N TYR A 122 10.85 9.98 -0.51
CA TYR A 122 11.47 11.01 -1.31
C TYR A 122 11.66 12.27 -0.47
N SER A 123 12.81 12.94 -0.60
CA SER A 123 13.10 14.10 0.26
C SER A 123 12.05 15.21 0.17
N GLY A 124 11.47 15.39 -1.01
CA GLY A 124 10.48 16.45 -1.26
C GLY A 124 9.26 16.38 -0.35
N ILE A 125 8.76 15.18 0.00
CA ILE A 125 7.60 15.07 0.90
C ILE A 125 7.91 15.58 2.30
N ILE A 126 9.13 15.37 2.78
CA ILE A 126 9.59 15.81 4.11
C ILE A 126 9.89 17.30 4.09
N ASP A 127 10.71 17.73 3.12
CA ASP A 127 11.28 19.08 3.09
C ASP A 127 10.25 20.13 2.68
N ARG A 128 9.47 19.88 1.62
CA ARG A 128 8.48 20.84 1.10
C ARG A 128 7.23 20.96 1.97
N LEU A 129 6.85 19.89 2.67
CA LEU A 129 5.73 19.92 3.61
C LEU A 129 6.18 20.24 5.05
N GLU A 130 7.48 20.41 5.28
CA GLU A 130 8.06 20.67 6.60
C GLU A 130 7.50 19.71 7.66
N LEU A 131 7.64 18.40 7.38
CA LEU A 131 7.01 17.37 8.21
C LEU A 131 7.71 17.20 9.55
N SER A 132 6.93 17.18 10.62
CA SER A 132 7.36 16.74 11.95
C SER A 132 7.57 15.22 11.99
N ASP A 133 8.18 14.69 13.05
CA ASP A 133 8.33 13.24 13.26
C ASP A 133 6.98 12.55 13.38
N ASP A 134 6.02 13.18 14.05
CA ASP A 134 4.66 12.68 14.16
C ASP A 134 3.98 12.55 12.78
N GLU A 135 4.14 13.55 11.90
CA GLU A 135 3.57 13.52 10.56
C GLU A 135 4.26 12.50 9.65
N ILE A 136 5.58 12.34 9.75
CA ILE A 136 6.32 11.27 9.05
C ILE A 136 5.85 9.90 9.52
N ALA A 137 5.64 9.72 10.83
CA ALA A 137 5.12 8.46 11.38
C ALA A 137 3.70 8.15 10.87
N GLN A 138 2.86 9.16 10.64
CA GLN A 138 1.53 8.96 10.06
C GLN A 138 1.61 8.52 8.59
N ILE A 139 2.50 9.12 7.77
CA ILE A 139 2.72 8.65 6.39
C ILE A 139 3.27 7.23 6.40
N MET A 140 4.33 6.99 7.16
CA MET A 140 4.99 5.68 7.22
C MET A 140 4.04 4.59 7.74
N GLY A 141 3.24 4.90 8.76
CA GLY A 141 2.21 3.99 9.28
C GLY A 141 1.14 3.67 8.24
N HIS A 142 0.70 4.66 7.46
CA HIS A 142 -0.23 4.49 6.34
C HIS A 142 0.35 3.55 5.26
N GLU A 143 1.60 3.77 4.87
CA GLU A 143 2.29 2.93 3.89
C GLU A 143 2.50 1.49 4.42
N ILE A 144 2.93 1.35 5.66
CA ILE A 144 3.03 0.04 6.33
C ILE A 144 1.67 -0.67 6.34
N ALA A 145 0.58 0.04 6.63
CA ALA A 145 -0.76 -0.53 6.63
C ALA A 145 -1.17 -1.08 5.25
N HIS A 146 -0.80 -0.40 4.16
CA HIS A 146 -0.99 -0.93 2.80
C HIS A 146 -0.26 -2.25 2.59
N ALA A 147 0.98 -2.37 3.05
CA ALA A 147 1.75 -3.61 2.96
C ALA A 147 1.16 -4.72 3.83
N LEU A 148 0.81 -4.43 5.10
CA LEU A 148 0.18 -5.39 6.03
C LEU A 148 -1.14 -5.94 5.49
N ARG A 149 -1.94 -5.08 4.86
CA ARG A 149 -3.23 -5.41 4.23
C ARG A 149 -3.08 -6.04 2.84
N GLU A 150 -1.87 -6.15 2.31
CA GLU A 150 -1.61 -6.65 0.94
C GLU A 150 -2.49 -5.92 -0.11
N HIS A 151 -2.69 -4.61 0.04
CA HIS A 151 -3.53 -3.83 -0.88
C HIS A 151 -3.04 -3.88 -2.33
N GLY A 152 -1.72 -3.99 -2.54
CA GLY A 152 -1.12 -4.20 -3.87
C GLY A 152 -1.58 -5.52 -4.50
N ARG A 153 -1.52 -6.64 -3.75
CA ARG A 153 -1.99 -7.95 -4.21
C ARG A 153 -3.49 -7.96 -4.51
N GLU A 154 -4.28 -7.28 -3.67
CA GLU A 154 -5.72 -7.11 -3.91
C GLU A 154 -5.98 -6.30 -5.20
N ALA A 155 -5.21 -5.23 -5.44
CA ALA A 155 -5.32 -4.40 -6.64
C ALA A 155 -4.97 -5.20 -7.91
N ILE A 156 -3.86 -5.95 -7.90
CA ILE A 156 -3.46 -6.84 -9.00
C ILE A 156 -4.55 -7.89 -9.26
N SER A 157 -5.08 -8.51 -8.22
CA SER A 157 -6.14 -9.51 -8.32
C SER A 157 -7.40 -8.93 -8.98
N ARG A 158 -7.81 -7.73 -8.59
CA ARG A 158 -8.95 -7.02 -9.21
C ARG A 158 -8.71 -6.67 -10.68
N ALA A 159 -7.52 -6.16 -10.99
CA ALA A 159 -7.15 -5.83 -12.36
C ALA A 159 -7.22 -7.07 -13.26
N TYR A 160 -6.68 -8.19 -12.79
CA TYR A 160 -6.68 -9.46 -13.51
C TYR A 160 -8.10 -9.99 -13.75
N VAL A 161 -8.96 -10.00 -12.73
CA VAL A 161 -10.36 -10.43 -12.86
C VAL A 161 -11.13 -9.53 -13.82
N THR A 162 -10.90 -8.22 -13.76
CA THR A 162 -11.52 -7.26 -14.70
C THR A 162 -11.04 -7.54 -16.12
N GLN A 163 -9.77 -7.80 -16.31
CA GLN A 163 -9.19 -8.16 -17.62
C GLN A 163 -9.82 -9.43 -18.17
N MET A 164 -9.88 -10.51 -17.39
CA MET A 164 -10.51 -11.76 -17.81
C MET A 164 -11.98 -11.54 -18.17
N GLY A 165 -12.70 -10.75 -17.37
CA GLY A 165 -14.09 -10.40 -17.65
C GLY A 165 -14.27 -9.62 -18.97
N THR A 166 -13.37 -8.67 -19.24
CA THR A 166 -13.40 -7.91 -20.52
C THR A 166 -12.99 -8.75 -21.71
N GLN A 167 -12.01 -9.67 -21.57
CA GLN A 167 -11.64 -10.59 -22.63
C GLN A 167 -12.77 -11.58 -22.96
N LEU A 168 -13.42 -12.14 -21.92
CA LEU A 168 -14.56 -13.02 -22.10
C LEU A 168 -15.73 -12.28 -22.75
N ALA A 169 -16.05 -11.06 -22.29
CA ALA A 169 -17.04 -10.23 -22.93
C ALA A 169 -16.65 -9.86 -24.36
N GLY A 170 -15.39 -9.55 -24.60
CA GLY A 170 -14.83 -9.30 -25.95
C GLY A 170 -15.01 -10.51 -26.87
N ALA A 171 -14.73 -11.70 -26.38
CA ALA A 171 -14.91 -12.95 -27.13
C ALA A 171 -16.38 -13.27 -27.40
N LEU A 172 -17.27 -13.00 -26.43
CA LEU A 172 -18.72 -13.25 -26.55
C LEU A 172 -19.44 -12.18 -27.40
N PHE A 173 -18.99 -10.93 -27.35
CA PHE A 173 -19.63 -9.77 -27.98
C PHE A 173 -18.83 -9.17 -29.16
N GLY A 174 -17.69 -9.76 -29.55
CA GLY A 174 -16.90 -9.32 -30.70
C GLY A 174 -16.14 -7.99 -30.48
N LEU A 175 -15.84 -7.64 -29.23
CA LEU A 175 -15.08 -6.43 -28.89
C LEU A 175 -13.57 -6.73 -29.07
N GLY A 176 -13.00 -6.30 -30.19
CA GLY A 176 -11.63 -6.62 -30.62
C GLY A 176 -10.47 -6.12 -29.73
N GLU A 177 -9.26 -6.05 -30.32
CA GLU A 177 -7.94 -5.84 -29.68
C GLU A 177 -7.84 -4.65 -28.69
N ALA A 178 -8.67 -3.63 -28.76
CA ALA A 178 -8.67 -2.49 -27.84
C ALA A 178 -8.93 -2.89 -26.37
N GLY A 179 -9.73 -3.95 -26.15
CA GLY A 179 -9.95 -4.51 -24.82
C GLY A 179 -8.71 -5.20 -24.25
N ASN A 180 -7.92 -5.86 -25.10
CA ASN A 180 -6.69 -6.55 -24.67
C ASN A 180 -5.57 -5.59 -24.29
N GLN A 181 -5.45 -4.44 -24.96
CA GLN A 181 -4.44 -3.43 -24.62
C GLN A 181 -4.73 -2.73 -23.31
N ALA A 182 -6.00 -2.38 -23.04
CA ALA A 182 -6.40 -1.79 -21.76
C ALA A 182 -6.13 -2.75 -20.58
N ALA A 183 -6.26 -4.02 -20.84
CA ALA A 183 -6.07 -5.06 -19.86
C ALA A 183 -4.58 -5.34 -19.55
N GLN A 184 -3.71 -5.33 -20.55
CA GLN A 184 -2.26 -5.43 -20.36
C GLN A 184 -1.72 -4.21 -19.58
N MET A 185 -2.24 -3.01 -19.86
CA MET A 185 -1.91 -1.82 -19.07
C MET A 185 -2.34 -1.97 -17.61
N ALA A 186 -3.51 -2.53 -17.31
CA ALA A 186 -3.97 -2.72 -15.94
C ALA A 186 -3.06 -3.66 -15.12
N VAL A 187 -2.49 -4.69 -15.71
CA VAL A 187 -1.49 -5.57 -15.06
C VAL A 187 -0.16 -4.86 -14.88
N GLN A 188 0.32 -4.15 -15.91
CA GLN A 188 1.57 -3.40 -15.86
C GLN A 188 1.53 -2.24 -14.83
N TYR A 189 0.34 -1.66 -14.60
CA TYR A 189 0.12 -0.58 -13.64
C TYR A 189 -0.43 -1.08 -12.29
N GLY A 190 -0.55 -2.39 -12.08
CA GLY A 190 -1.16 -2.96 -10.86
C GLY A 190 -0.51 -2.51 -9.55
N LEU A 191 0.81 -2.19 -9.58
CA LEU A 191 1.54 -1.60 -8.46
C LEU A 191 1.41 -0.06 -8.40
N THR A 192 0.94 0.58 -9.49
CA THR A 192 0.78 2.04 -9.61
C THR A 192 -0.68 2.47 -9.73
N LEU A 193 -1.64 1.51 -9.71
CA LEU A 193 -3.06 1.84 -9.74
C LEU A 193 -3.46 2.58 -8.45
N PRO A 194 -4.27 3.65 -8.57
CA PRO A 194 -4.82 4.31 -7.40
C PRO A 194 -5.54 3.30 -6.50
N ASN A 195 -5.23 3.35 -5.22
CA ASN A 195 -5.91 2.53 -4.24
C ASN A 195 -7.41 2.83 -4.21
N SER A 196 -8.20 1.81 -3.92
CA SER A 196 -9.64 2.03 -3.74
C SER A 196 -9.88 2.89 -2.49
N ARG A 197 -11.00 3.61 -2.46
CA ARG A 197 -11.38 4.40 -1.28
C ARG A 197 -11.45 3.57 0.01
N SER A 198 -11.81 2.29 -0.09
CA SER A 198 -11.81 1.37 1.04
C SER A 198 -10.39 1.05 1.52
N ASN A 199 -9.44 0.81 0.59
CA ASN A 199 -8.04 0.55 0.94
C ASN A 199 -7.42 1.76 1.63
N GLU A 200 -7.70 2.97 1.11
CA GLU A 200 -7.23 4.22 1.73
C GLU A 200 -7.78 4.40 3.15
N SER A 201 -9.09 4.16 3.34
CA SER A 201 -9.71 4.25 4.67
C SER A 201 -9.13 3.22 5.65
N GLU A 202 -8.84 2.00 5.20
CA GLU A 202 -8.19 0.98 6.03
C GLU A 202 -6.76 1.37 6.39
N ALA A 203 -5.99 1.86 5.41
CA ALA A 203 -4.62 2.31 5.63
C ALA A 203 -4.55 3.51 6.57
N ASP A 204 -5.47 4.46 6.44
CA ASP A 204 -5.60 5.60 7.36
C ASP A 204 -5.84 5.13 8.81
N LEU A 205 -6.80 4.24 9.02
CA LEU A 205 -7.18 3.80 10.37
C LEU A 205 -6.08 2.93 11.01
N ILE A 206 -5.56 1.94 10.28
CA ILE A 206 -4.49 1.07 10.79
C ILE A 206 -3.21 1.89 11.02
N GLY A 207 -2.84 2.77 10.08
CA GLY A 207 -1.67 3.63 10.20
C GLY A 207 -1.77 4.59 11.38
N LEU A 208 -2.95 5.17 11.62
CA LEU A 208 -3.24 6.01 12.77
C LEU A 208 -3.02 5.27 14.10
N GLU A 209 -3.56 4.04 14.21
CA GLU A 209 -3.38 3.22 15.42
C GLU A 209 -1.93 2.77 15.58
N LEU A 210 -1.28 2.35 14.49
CA LEU A 210 0.13 1.93 14.50
C LEU A 210 1.03 3.06 15.01
N ALA A 211 0.86 4.28 14.49
CA ALA A 211 1.61 5.46 14.93
C ALA A 211 1.31 5.82 16.40
N ALA A 212 0.07 5.75 16.83
CA ALA A 212 -0.31 6.01 18.22
C ALA A 212 0.35 5.01 19.19
N ARG A 213 0.35 3.70 18.87
CA ARG A 213 1.03 2.66 19.64
C ARG A 213 2.54 2.87 19.73
N ALA A 214 3.14 3.38 18.66
CA ALA A 214 4.56 3.72 18.60
C ALA A 214 4.91 5.07 19.29
N GLY A 215 3.96 5.72 19.96
CA GLY A 215 4.17 6.96 20.71
C GLY A 215 4.14 8.24 19.87
N TYR A 216 3.59 8.20 18.65
CA TYR A 216 3.39 9.37 17.79
C TYR A 216 1.98 9.93 17.91
N ASN A 217 1.88 11.27 17.90
CA ASN A 217 0.62 11.99 18.13
C ASN A 217 -0.40 11.70 17.01
N PRO A 218 -1.56 11.10 17.31
CA PRO A 218 -2.57 10.80 16.31
C PRO A 218 -3.19 12.05 15.64
N GLN A 219 -3.14 13.23 16.27
CA GLN A 219 -3.61 14.48 15.67
C GLN A 219 -2.74 14.90 14.47
N ALA A 220 -1.50 14.43 14.38
CA ALA A 220 -0.63 14.70 13.25
C ALA A 220 -1.14 14.12 11.92
N ALA A 221 -2.00 13.08 11.95
CA ALA A 221 -2.65 12.59 10.74
C ALA A 221 -3.55 13.66 10.11
N VAL A 222 -4.23 14.46 10.92
CA VAL A 222 -5.10 15.54 10.43
C VAL A 222 -4.27 16.67 9.83
N SER A 223 -3.23 17.12 10.53
CA SER A 223 -2.35 18.21 10.03
C SER A 223 -1.63 17.80 8.75
N LEU A 224 -1.17 16.57 8.66
CA LEU A 224 -0.57 15.99 7.46
C LEU A 224 -1.49 16.12 6.23
N TRP A 225 -2.73 15.63 6.34
CA TRP A 225 -3.67 15.69 5.22
C TRP A 225 -4.08 17.12 4.85
N GLN A 226 -4.10 18.05 5.82
CA GLN A 226 -4.29 19.47 5.54
C GLN A 226 -3.11 20.06 4.74
N LYS A 227 -1.86 19.71 5.10
CA LYS A 227 -0.66 20.10 4.34
C LYS A 227 -0.69 19.52 2.92
N MET A 228 -1.01 18.24 2.78
CA MET A 228 -1.17 17.58 1.47
C MET A 228 -2.24 18.28 0.61
N GLN A 229 -3.39 18.61 1.18
CA GLN A 229 -4.46 19.32 0.48
C GLN A 229 -4.03 20.71 0.03
N THR A 230 -3.28 21.43 0.85
CA THR A 230 -2.74 22.75 0.50
C THR A 230 -1.71 22.64 -0.63
N ALA A 231 -0.83 21.66 -0.57
CA ALA A 231 0.16 21.40 -1.61
C ALA A 231 -0.45 20.97 -2.96
N SER A 232 -1.69 20.49 -2.95
CA SER A 232 -2.43 20.04 -4.16
C SER A 232 -3.08 21.16 -4.93
N GLN A 233 -2.98 22.43 -4.48
CA GLN A 233 -3.49 23.58 -5.23
C GLN A 233 -2.60 23.83 -6.45
N GLY A 234 -2.93 23.19 -7.57
CA GLY A 234 -2.16 23.14 -8.80
C GLY A 234 -2.10 21.73 -9.36
N GLU A 235 -0.90 21.22 -9.62
CA GLU A 235 -0.71 19.82 -10.00
C GLU A 235 -0.74 18.93 -8.75
N PRO A 236 -1.59 17.88 -8.73
CA PRO A 236 -1.67 16.99 -7.58
C PRO A 236 -0.32 16.33 -7.30
N PRO A 237 0.13 16.27 -6.04
CA PRO A 237 1.32 15.52 -5.64
C PRO A 237 1.30 14.08 -6.12
N ALA A 238 2.46 13.49 -6.44
CA ALA A 238 2.59 12.09 -6.86
C ALA A 238 1.93 11.13 -5.85
N PHE A 239 2.09 11.40 -4.55
CA PHE A 239 1.42 10.66 -3.47
C PHE A 239 -0.10 10.63 -3.63
N MET A 240 -0.72 11.74 -4.03
CA MET A 240 -2.18 11.80 -4.20
C MET A 240 -2.69 11.11 -5.48
N SER A 241 -1.81 10.80 -6.42
CA SER A 241 -2.16 10.03 -7.61
C SER A 241 -2.41 8.55 -7.26
N THR A 242 -1.64 8.01 -6.33
CA THR A 242 -1.79 6.64 -5.81
C THR A 242 -2.69 6.56 -4.58
N HIS A 243 -2.78 7.65 -3.79
CA HIS A 243 -3.57 7.79 -2.58
C HIS A 243 -4.59 8.93 -2.71
N PRO A 244 -5.72 8.71 -3.42
CA PRO A 244 -6.70 9.76 -3.65
C PRO A 244 -7.23 10.37 -2.36
N SER A 245 -7.09 11.70 -2.22
CA SER A 245 -7.65 12.40 -1.07
C SER A 245 -9.16 12.60 -1.22
N SER A 246 -9.83 12.61 -0.09
CA SER A 246 -11.21 13.10 -0.02
C SER A 246 -11.40 13.87 1.31
N ALA A 247 -12.27 14.87 1.31
CA ALA A 247 -12.62 15.56 2.56
C ALA A 247 -13.11 14.58 3.63
N GLY A 248 -13.70 13.46 3.24
CA GLY A 248 -14.13 12.40 4.14
C GLY A 248 -12.98 11.71 4.88
N ARG A 249 -11.76 11.64 4.32
CA ARG A 249 -10.59 11.03 5.00
C ARG A 249 -10.19 11.85 6.22
N ILE A 250 -10.09 13.18 6.08
CA ILE A 250 -9.77 14.07 7.21
C ILE A 250 -10.82 13.94 8.32
N GLN A 251 -12.11 13.94 7.96
CA GLN A 251 -13.19 13.77 8.93
C GLN A 251 -13.13 12.41 9.64
N ALA A 252 -12.85 11.33 8.89
CA ALA A 252 -12.70 10.00 9.46
C ALA A 252 -11.53 9.91 10.44
N LEU A 253 -10.38 10.49 10.10
CA LEU A 253 -9.21 10.56 10.98
C LEU A 253 -9.48 11.39 12.24
N GLN A 254 -10.17 12.53 12.11
CA GLN A 254 -10.60 13.34 13.27
C GLN A 254 -11.51 12.56 14.21
N ALA A 255 -12.41 11.74 13.67
CA ALA A 255 -13.31 10.89 14.48
C ALA A 255 -12.60 9.68 15.09
N ALA A 256 -11.56 9.14 14.44
CA ALA A 256 -10.80 7.99 14.92
C ALA A 256 -9.69 8.35 15.92
N ALA A 257 -9.08 9.53 15.81
CA ALA A 257 -7.97 9.94 16.68
C ALA A 257 -8.26 9.80 18.19
N PRO A 258 -9.45 10.16 18.70
CA PRO A 258 -9.79 9.93 20.12
C PRO A 258 -9.80 8.45 20.52
N GLN A 259 -10.07 7.52 19.59
CA GLN A 259 -10.12 6.08 19.90
C GLN A 259 -8.73 5.50 20.17
N VAL A 260 -7.70 6.06 19.56
CA VAL A 260 -6.31 5.64 19.70
C VAL A 260 -5.50 6.53 20.65
N GLN A 261 -6.08 7.61 21.15
CA GLN A 261 -5.44 8.52 22.11
C GLN A 261 -4.91 7.78 23.37
N PRO A 262 -5.65 6.82 23.98
CA PRO A 262 -5.14 6.07 25.12
C PRO A 262 -3.90 5.21 24.81
N LEU A 263 -3.76 4.73 23.56
CA LEU A 263 -2.58 3.97 23.11
C LEU A 263 -1.34 4.88 23.06
N TYR A 264 -1.51 6.07 22.50
CA TYR A 264 -0.46 7.08 22.47
C TYR A 264 -0.01 7.51 23.87
N GLU A 265 -0.94 7.70 24.78
CA GLU A 265 -0.63 8.07 26.17
C GLU A 265 0.09 6.95 26.92
N ALA A 266 -0.24 5.68 26.63
CA ALA A 266 0.41 4.52 27.21
C ALA A 266 1.82 4.27 26.67
N ALA A 267 2.16 4.78 25.48
CA ALA A 267 3.45 4.62 24.84
C ALA A 267 4.49 5.71 25.24
N LYS A 268 4.09 6.70 26.02
CA LYS A 268 4.94 7.78 26.57
C LYS A 268 5.50 7.45 27.93
#